data_4dc4c1dc645ba6f9bafb16cc4e91efb0
#
_entry.id   4dc4c1dc645ba6f9bafb16cc4e91efb0
#
_cell.length_a   1.000
_cell.length_b   1.000
_cell.length_c   1.000
_cell.angle_alpha   90.00
_cell.angle_beta   90.00
_cell.angle_gamma   90.00
#
_symmetry.space_group_name_H-M   'P 1'
#
loop_
_entity.id
_entity.type
_entity.pdbx_description
1 polymer ?
#
loop_
_entity_poly.entity_id
_entity_poly.type
_entity_poly.pdbx_seq_one_letter_code
_entity_poly.pdbx_strand_id
1 'polypeptide(L)'
;MRNIASAWDPAPIVLVGAGLSLLLFAQGFVRLRRRGRRDQADWTRAGLFFVAVAVGTLALVSPLDEVGDSYLLSGHMLQHVLIGDAAPALVVVALRGPLLVFILPCSVLRPLARFRWLRDGLGFLLRPTVSFVAWIVAIAAWHVPAAYDYALGHQTVHDLEHLSFILAGLLVWMQIVDPARRHRLRVSQRIGYMLALFGAGAVLSGLLVLSPAPLYPAYAGGGARLLGIMPLRDQQLAGIVMVAEQLLGLGLCGWFLLCTQVSPRLSPVRRRLAPATLER
;
A
#
# COMPACT_ATOMS: atom_id res chain seq x y z
N MET A 1 -16.98 -28.28 10.64
CA MET A 1 -16.08 -27.26 10.08
C MET A 1 -16.47 -27.00 8.63
N ARG A 2 -16.85 -25.79 8.26
CA ARG A 2 -16.95 -25.42 6.82
C ARG A 2 -15.59 -25.70 6.20
N ASN A 3 -15.57 -26.18 4.97
CA ASN A 3 -14.30 -26.40 4.28
C ASN A 3 -13.72 -25.00 3.95
N ILE A 4 -12.79 -24.54 4.76
CA ILE A 4 -12.14 -23.22 4.62
C ILE A 4 -11.55 -23.03 3.22
N ALA A 5 -11.01 -24.10 2.62
CA ALA A 5 -10.45 -24.04 1.27
C ALA A 5 -11.48 -23.67 0.18
N SER A 6 -12.78 -23.84 0.45
CA SER A 6 -13.89 -23.46 -0.44
C SER A 6 -14.58 -22.14 -0.05
N ALA A 7 -14.10 -21.45 0.98
CA ALA A 7 -14.66 -20.17 1.45
C ALA A 7 -14.14 -18.99 0.60
N TRP A 8 -14.53 -18.99 -0.68
CA TRP A 8 -14.28 -17.86 -1.58
C TRP A 8 -15.49 -16.93 -1.57
N ASP A 9 -15.27 -15.67 -1.24
CA ASP A 9 -16.30 -14.63 -1.38
C ASP A 9 -16.12 -13.91 -2.72
N PRO A 10 -17.10 -13.95 -3.63
CA PRO A 10 -17.00 -13.26 -4.91
C PRO A 10 -16.99 -11.73 -4.80
N ALA A 11 -17.29 -11.11 -3.65
CA ALA A 11 -17.27 -9.69 -3.37
C ALA A 11 -17.37 -8.80 -4.63
N PRO A 12 -18.56 -8.60 -5.24
CA PRO A 12 -18.70 -8.03 -6.60
C PRO A 12 -18.03 -6.65 -6.73
N ILE A 13 -18.08 -5.84 -5.67
CA ILE A 13 -17.47 -4.50 -5.64
C ILE A 13 -15.96 -4.61 -5.79
N VAL A 14 -15.32 -5.56 -5.11
CA VAL A 14 -13.86 -5.78 -5.18
C VAL A 14 -13.46 -6.23 -6.57
N LEU A 15 -14.20 -7.19 -7.16
CA LEU A 15 -13.91 -7.70 -8.51
C LEU A 15 -14.10 -6.62 -9.58
N VAL A 16 -15.18 -5.82 -9.49
CA VAL A 16 -15.42 -4.68 -10.39
C VAL A 16 -14.31 -3.63 -10.23
N GLY A 17 -13.91 -3.30 -9.00
CA GLY A 17 -12.82 -2.38 -8.71
C GLY A 17 -11.48 -2.86 -9.28
N ALA A 18 -11.16 -4.14 -9.13
CA ALA A 18 -9.97 -4.77 -9.69
C ALA A 18 -9.99 -4.71 -11.23
N GLY A 19 -11.11 -5.14 -11.86
CA GLY A 19 -11.28 -5.10 -13.30
C GLY A 19 -11.15 -3.68 -13.88
N LEU A 20 -11.81 -2.70 -13.24
CA LEU A 20 -11.71 -1.30 -13.63
C LEU A 20 -10.27 -0.77 -13.49
N SER A 21 -9.57 -1.09 -12.40
CA SER A 21 -8.18 -0.71 -12.17
C SER A 21 -7.26 -1.25 -13.27
N LEU A 22 -7.42 -2.53 -13.64
CA LEU A 22 -6.66 -3.16 -14.72
C LEU A 22 -6.98 -2.53 -16.09
N LEU A 23 -8.24 -2.25 -16.39
CA LEU A 23 -8.65 -1.59 -17.63
C LEU A 23 -8.09 -0.17 -17.74
N LEU A 24 -8.17 0.61 -16.66
CA LEU A 24 -7.62 1.96 -16.60
C LEU A 24 -6.09 1.94 -16.77
N PHE A 25 -5.41 1.01 -16.12
CA PHE A 25 -3.97 0.82 -16.30
C PHE A 25 -3.63 0.44 -17.74
N ALA A 26 -4.29 -0.57 -18.29
CA ALA A 26 -4.02 -1.08 -19.64
C ALA A 26 -4.20 0.00 -20.70
N GLN A 27 -5.28 0.80 -20.62
CA GLN A 27 -5.46 1.93 -21.55
C GLN A 27 -4.37 2.99 -21.42
N GLY A 28 -3.96 3.36 -20.20
CA GLY A 28 -2.88 4.30 -19.96
C GLY A 28 -1.55 3.79 -20.49
N PHE A 29 -1.25 2.52 -20.23
CA PHE A 29 -0.06 1.80 -20.68
C PHE A 29 0.03 1.76 -22.22
N VAL A 30 -1.04 1.32 -22.90
CA VAL A 30 -1.11 1.26 -24.37
C VAL A 30 -0.98 2.65 -24.99
N ARG A 31 -1.69 3.66 -24.45
CA ARG A 31 -1.61 5.05 -24.93
C ARG A 31 -0.19 5.60 -24.84
N LEU A 32 0.52 5.29 -23.74
CA LEU A 32 1.88 5.77 -23.56
C LEU A 32 2.85 5.06 -24.51
N ARG A 33 2.68 3.75 -24.71
CA ARG A 33 3.48 2.98 -25.70
C ARG A 33 3.24 3.43 -27.15
N ARG A 34 1.97 3.71 -27.52
CA ARG A 34 1.63 4.23 -28.85
C ARG A 34 2.24 5.61 -29.12
N ARG A 35 2.54 6.39 -28.07
CA ARG A 35 3.26 7.67 -28.17
C ARG A 35 4.80 7.51 -28.20
N GLY A 36 5.31 6.31 -28.37
CA GLY A 36 6.76 6.02 -28.43
C GLY A 36 7.45 6.00 -27.06
N ARG A 37 6.72 6.21 -25.95
CA ARG A 37 7.28 6.29 -24.60
C ARG A 37 7.36 4.91 -23.92
N ARG A 38 8.00 3.95 -24.62
CA ARG A 38 8.14 2.55 -24.13
C ARG A 38 8.99 2.45 -22.87
N ASP A 39 9.95 3.35 -22.70
CA ASP A 39 10.78 3.54 -21.51
C ASP A 39 9.97 3.86 -20.25
N GLN A 40 8.82 4.52 -20.41
CA GLN A 40 7.92 4.90 -19.33
C GLN A 40 6.76 3.91 -19.11
N ALA A 41 6.55 3.01 -20.05
CA ALA A 41 5.56 1.93 -20.03
C ALA A 41 6.24 0.59 -20.34
N ASP A 42 7.15 0.18 -19.44
CA ASP A 42 7.84 -1.10 -19.51
C ASP A 42 6.98 -2.24 -18.90
N TRP A 43 7.30 -3.47 -19.26
CA TRP A 43 6.56 -4.64 -18.83
C TRP A 43 6.72 -4.95 -17.33
N THR A 44 7.83 -4.53 -16.72
CA THR A 44 8.03 -4.67 -15.27
C THR A 44 6.96 -3.91 -14.50
N ARG A 45 6.64 -2.68 -14.95
CA ARG A 45 5.54 -1.89 -14.35
C ARG A 45 4.18 -2.56 -14.55
N ALA A 46 3.95 -3.15 -15.72
CA ALA A 46 2.71 -3.90 -15.96
C ALA A 46 2.61 -5.11 -15.03
N GLY A 47 3.68 -5.86 -14.86
CA GLY A 47 3.76 -6.97 -13.91
C GLY A 47 3.54 -6.53 -12.46
N LEU A 48 4.20 -5.46 -12.02
CA LEU A 48 4.02 -4.91 -10.67
C LEU A 48 2.59 -4.47 -10.41
N PHE A 49 1.95 -3.79 -11.38
CA PHE A 49 0.56 -3.36 -11.23
C PHE A 49 -0.40 -4.56 -11.17
N PHE A 50 -0.18 -5.57 -12.03
CA PHE A 50 -0.97 -6.79 -12.00
C PHE A 50 -0.83 -7.52 -10.65
N VAL A 51 0.39 -7.67 -10.14
CA VAL A 51 0.65 -8.29 -8.83
C VAL A 51 -0.01 -7.49 -7.71
N ALA A 52 0.06 -6.15 -7.75
CA ALA A 52 -0.59 -5.29 -6.76
C ALA A 52 -2.11 -5.51 -6.70
N VAL A 53 -2.76 -5.52 -7.88
CA VAL A 53 -4.20 -5.76 -7.97
C VAL A 53 -4.54 -7.19 -7.54
N ALA A 54 -3.74 -8.19 -7.95
CA ALA A 54 -3.94 -9.57 -7.54
C ALA A 54 -3.80 -9.75 -6.02
N VAL A 55 -2.76 -9.19 -5.40
CA VAL A 55 -2.55 -9.24 -3.94
C VAL A 55 -3.73 -8.63 -3.20
N GLY A 56 -4.13 -7.39 -3.56
CA GLY A 56 -5.26 -6.71 -2.91
C GLY A 56 -6.58 -7.44 -3.11
N THR A 57 -6.85 -7.95 -4.33
CA THR A 57 -8.07 -8.70 -4.61
C THR A 57 -8.09 -10.04 -3.86
N LEU A 58 -7.00 -10.82 -3.93
CA LEU A 58 -6.94 -12.11 -3.25
C LEU A 58 -7.01 -11.97 -1.73
N ALA A 59 -6.47 -10.92 -1.15
CA ALA A 59 -6.61 -10.65 0.27
C ALA A 59 -8.08 -10.50 0.70
N LEU A 60 -8.96 -9.99 -0.18
CA LEU A 60 -10.35 -9.67 0.10
C LEU A 60 -11.37 -10.71 -0.37
N VAL A 61 -10.99 -11.63 -1.29
CA VAL A 61 -11.93 -12.61 -1.86
C VAL A 61 -11.51 -14.06 -1.63
N SER A 62 -10.31 -14.30 -1.13
CA SER A 62 -9.81 -15.66 -0.88
C SER A 62 -10.22 -16.15 0.52
N PRO A 63 -10.01 -17.43 0.81
CA PRO A 63 -10.22 -17.97 2.14
C PRO A 63 -9.49 -17.26 3.28
N LEU A 64 -8.54 -16.36 2.98
CA LEU A 64 -7.87 -15.51 3.97
C LEU A 64 -8.86 -14.59 4.69
N ASP A 65 -9.87 -14.08 3.98
CA ASP A 65 -10.93 -13.25 4.51
C ASP A 65 -11.72 -13.98 5.60
N GLU A 66 -12.27 -15.15 5.29
CA GLU A 66 -12.98 -15.99 6.26
C GLU A 66 -12.08 -16.41 7.44
N VAL A 67 -10.80 -16.71 7.18
CA VAL A 67 -9.83 -17.07 8.23
C VAL A 67 -9.58 -15.87 9.14
N GLY A 68 -9.43 -14.68 8.58
CA GLY A 68 -9.25 -13.44 9.32
C GLY A 68 -10.47 -13.12 10.18
N ASP A 69 -11.63 -13.09 9.57
CA ASP A 69 -12.85 -12.63 10.25
C ASP A 69 -13.36 -13.58 11.33
N SER A 70 -13.22 -14.89 11.10
CA SER A 70 -13.88 -15.90 11.93
C SER A 70 -12.94 -16.70 12.85
N TYR A 71 -11.62 -16.77 12.55
CA TYR A 71 -10.74 -17.74 13.23
C TYR A 71 -9.47 -17.15 13.81
N LEU A 72 -8.75 -16.31 13.07
CA LEU A 72 -7.39 -15.89 13.43
C LEU A 72 -7.16 -14.39 13.26
N LEU A 73 -6.85 -13.71 14.35
CA LEU A 73 -6.40 -12.32 14.33
C LEU A 73 -5.15 -12.12 13.45
N SER A 74 -4.22 -13.08 13.47
CA SER A 74 -3.02 -13.04 12.61
C SER A 74 -3.36 -13.14 11.12
N GLY A 75 -4.41 -13.87 10.75
CA GLY A 75 -4.95 -13.91 9.39
C GLY A 75 -5.53 -12.55 8.98
N HIS A 76 -6.31 -11.93 9.86
CA HIS A 76 -6.90 -10.62 9.65
C HIS A 76 -5.83 -9.52 9.53
N MET A 77 -4.81 -9.52 10.41
CA MET A 77 -3.69 -8.59 10.29
C MET A 77 -2.86 -8.82 9.02
N LEU A 78 -2.71 -10.07 8.58
CA LEU A 78 -2.09 -10.35 7.28
C LEU A 78 -2.89 -9.74 6.13
N GLN A 79 -4.21 -9.84 6.15
CA GLN A 79 -5.08 -9.21 5.16
C GLN A 79 -4.89 -7.68 5.17
N HIS A 80 -4.92 -7.05 6.34
CA HIS A 80 -4.75 -5.60 6.48
C HIS A 80 -3.39 -5.10 5.95
N VAL A 81 -2.28 -5.78 6.23
CA VAL A 81 -0.97 -5.36 5.69
C VAL A 81 -0.87 -5.57 4.18
N LEU A 82 -1.54 -6.59 3.64
CA LEU A 82 -1.58 -6.80 2.19
C LEU A 82 -2.35 -5.68 1.47
N ILE A 83 -3.53 -5.28 1.99
CA ILE A 83 -4.35 -4.23 1.36
C ILE A 83 -3.91 -2.82 1.72
N GLY A 84 -3.39 -2.60 2.93
CA GLY A 84 -3.03 -1.29 3.46
C GLY A 84 -1.59 -0.87 3.19
N ASP A 85 -0.68 -1.81 2.91
CA ASP A 85 0.74 -1.49 2.67
C ASP A 85 1.26 -2.13 1.38
N ALA A 86 1.30 -3.46 1.26
CA ALA A 86 1.95 -4.14 0.15
C ALA A 86 1.32 -3.79 -1.23
N ALA A 87 0.00 -3.90 -1.37
CA ALA A 87 -0.67 -3.57 -2.64
C ALA A 87 -0.56 -2.08 -2.99
N PRO A 88 -0.80 -1.11 -2.08
CA PRO A 88 -0.55 0.31 -2.30
C PRO A 88 0.89 0.63 -2.72
N ALA A 89 1.89 0.04 -2.07
CA ALA A 89 3.30 0.19 -2.43
C ALA A 89 3.56 -0.17 -3.90
N LEU A 90 3.12 -1.37 -4.29
CA LEU A 90 3.29 -1.88 -5.65
C LEU A 90 2.55 -1.03 -6.69
N VAL A 91 1.31 -0.59 -6.38
CA VAL A 91 0.55 0.34 -7.24
C VAL A 91 1.32 1.62 -7.48
N VAL A 92 1.80 2.27 -6.40
CA VAL A 92 2.50 3.55 -6.50
C VAL A 92 3.83 3.40 -7.24
N VAL A 93 4.56 2.31 -7.02
CA VAL A 93 5.81 2.01 -7.75
C VAL A 93 5.52 1.77 -9.24
N ALA A 94 4.46 1.06 -9.59
CA ALA A 94 4.08 0.79 -10.98
C ALA A 94 3.67 2.09 -11.73
N LEU A 95 2.97 3.00 -11.06
CA LEU A 95 2.40 4.22 -11.64
C LEU A 95 3.39 5.40 -11.72
N ARG A 96 4.68 5.21 -11.47
CA ARG A 96 5.68 6.30 -11.51
C ARG A 96 5.73 7.04 -12.84
N GLY A 97 5.93 8.35 -12.76
CA GLY A 97 6.11 9.23 -13.92
C GLY A 97 4.82 9.49 -14.71
N PRO A 98 4.88 9.58 -16.03
CA PRO A 98 3.73 9.93 -16.87
C PRO A 98 2.56 8.95 -16.74
N LEU A 99 2.83 7.67 -16.45
CA LEU A 99 1.81 6.65 -16.35
C LEU A 99 0.72 7.00 -15.32
N LEU A 100 1.13 7.66 -14.20
CA LEU A 100 0.20 8.16 -13.18
C LEU A 100 -0.89 9.09 -13.75
N VAL A 101 -0.55 9.91 -14.74
CA VAL A 101 -1.51 10.85 -15.38
C VAL A 101 -2.26 10.16 -16.53
N PHE A 102 -1.59 9.23 -17.23
CA PHE A 102 -2.16 8.55 -18.39
C PHE A 102 -3.20 7.48 -18.03
N ILE A 103 -3.25 7.05 -16.76
CA ILE A 103 -4.24 6.08 -16.28
C ILE A 103 -5.68 6.58 -16.47
N LEU A 104 -5.91 7.88 -16.33
CA LEU A 104 -7.22 8.47 -16.59
C LEU A 104 -7.33 8.98 -18.04
N PRO A 105 -8.48 8.76 -18.70
CA PRO A 105 -8.78 9.40 -19.97
C PRO A 105 -8.78 10.92 -19.85
N CYS A 106 -8.31 11.61 -20.89
CA CYS A 106 -8.32 13.10 -20.89
C CYS A 106 -9.72 13.68 -20.77
N SER A 107 -10.75 12.96 -21.24
CA SER A 107 -12.17 13.33 -21.09
C SER A 107 -12.63 13.36 -19.64
N VAL A 108 -12.02 12.55 -18.77
CA VAL A 108 -12.27 12.52 -17.32
C VAL A 108 -11.32 13.48 -16.58
N LEU A 109 -10.04 13.45 -16.93
CA LEU A 109 -9.02 14.23 -16.23
C LEU A 109 -9.22 15.74 -16.37
N ARG A 110 -9.59 16.22 -17.58
CA ARG A 110 -9.80 17.66 -17.84
C ARG A 110 -10.93 18.27 -17.01
N PRO A 111 -12.15 17.71 -16.96
CA PRO A 111 -13.21 18.25 -16.10
C PRO A 111 -12.82 18.14 -14.61
N LEU A 112 -12.27 17.02 -14.14
CA LEU A 112 -11.83 16.89 -12.75
C LEU A 112 -10.79 17.95 -12.37
N ALA A 113 -9.86 18.27 -13.27
CA ALA A 113 -8.86 19.28 -13.04
C ALA A 113 -9.42 20.72 -12.96
N ARG A 114 -10.65 20.98 -13.41
CA ARG A 114 -11.32 22.29 -13.28
C ARG A 114 -11.86 22.53 -11.87
N PHE A 115 -12.18 21.49 -11.12
CA PHE A 115 -12.69 21.62 -9.76
C PHE A 115 -11.54 21.98 -8.79
N ARG A 116 -11.50 23.25 -8.36
CA ARG A 116 -10.46 23.77 -7.46
C ARG A 116 -10.47 23.02 -6.13
N TRP A 117 -11.66 22.83 -5.54
CA TRP A 117 -11.81 22.13 -4.28
C TRP A 117 -11.20 20.71 -4.31
N LEU A 118 -11.37 19.97 -5.43
CA LEU A 118 -10.78 18.63 -5.58
C LEU A 118 -9.25 18.68 -5.63
N ARG A 119 -8.68 19.64 -6.38
CA ARG A 119 -7.23 19.82 -6.46
C ARG A 119 -6.65 20.27 -5.13
N ASP A 120 -7.32 21.20 -4.46
CA ASP A 120 -6.87 21.73 -3.18
C ASP A 120 -6.98 20.68 -2.09
N GLY A 121 -8.08 19.89 -2.06
CA GLY A 121 -8.28 18.74 -1.18
C GLY A 121 -7.22 17.64 -1.38
N LEU A 122 -6.99 17.23 -2.64
CA LEU A 122 -5.91 16.29 -2.96
C LEU A 122 -4.54 16.87 -2.61
N GLY A 123 -4.33 18.16 -2.87
CA GLY A 123 -3.12 18.88 -2.51
C GLY A 123 -2.87 18.89 -1.01
N PHE A 124 -3.92 19.02 -0.21
CA PHE A 124 -3.88 18.94 1.24
C PHE A 124 -3.58 17.53 1.74
N LEU A 125 -4.34 16.53 1.29
CA LEU A 125 -4.15 15.12 1.67
C LEU A 125 -2.74 14.59 1.34
N LEU A 126 -2.17 15.07 0.22
CA LEU A 126 -0.82 14.71 -0.20
C LEU A 126 0.29 15.53 0.50
N ARG A 127 -0.01 16.31 1.55
CA ARG A 127 1.04 16.86 2.40
C ARG A 127 1.62 15.76 3.28
N PRO A 128 2.95 15.65 3.43
CA PRO A 128 3.56 14.55 4.19
C PRO A 128 3.02 14.39 5.62
N THR A 129 2.85 15.50 6.32
CA THR A 129 2.29 15.49 7.68
C THR A 129 0.84 15.02 7.70
N VAL A 130 0.01 15.46 6.72
CA VAL A 130 -1.40 15.06 6.65
C VAL A 130 -1.54 13.59 6.31
N SER A 131 -0.75 13.10 5.33
CA SER A 131 -0.73 11.66 4.99
C SER A 131 -0.31 10.80 6.18
N PHE A 132 0.70 11.25 6.95
CA PHE A 132 1.19 10.56 8.15
C PHE A 132 0.13 10.50 9.23
N VAL A 133 -0.51 11.64 9.54
CA VAL A 133 -1.58 11.72 10.55
C VAL A 133 -2.79 10.89 10.12
N ALA A 134 -3.19 10.96 8.84
CA ALA A 134 -4.31 10.16 8.33
C ALA A 134 -4.04 8.66 8.48
N TRP A 135 -2.80 8.21 8.21
CA TRP A 135 -2.40 6.82 8.38
C TRP A 135 -2.42 6.40 9.86
N ILE A 136 -1.85 7.23 10.77
CA ILE A 136 -1.88 6.94 12.22
C ILE A 136 -3.31 6.86 12.72
N VAL A 137 -4.16 7.81 12.34
CA VAL A 137 -5.56 7.85 12.78
C VAL A 137 -6.32 6.63 12.29
N ALA A 138 -6.15 6.24 11.01
CA ALA A 138 -6.78 5.04 10.48
C ALA A 138 -6.35 3.78 11.26
N ILE A 139 -5.03 3.59 11.42
CA ILE A 139 -4.53 2.41 12.16
C ILE A 139 -4.98 2.45 13.61
N ALA A 140 -4.76 3.54 14.33
CA ALA A 140 -5.08 3.60 15.75
C ALA A 140 -6.58 3.45 16.03
N ALA A 141 -7.45 4.06 15.22
CA ALA A 141 -8.90 3.99 15.42
C ALA A 141 -9.43 2.55 15.26
N TRP A 142 -9.02 1.86 14.20
CA TRP A 142 -9.49 0.50 13.93
C TRP A 142 -8.87 -0.58 14.84
N HIS A 143 -7.70 -0.30 15.45
CA HIS A 143 -7.11 -1.21 16.43
C HIS A 143 -7.60 -1.01 17.87
N VAL A 144 -8.52 -0.06 18.12
CA VAL A 144 -9.26 -0.02 19.39
C VAL A 144 -10.17 -1.26 19.46
N PRO A 145 -10.07 -2.12 20.50
CA PRO A 145 -10.80 -3.39 20.52
C PRO A 145 -12.31 -3.26 20.29
N ALA A 146 -12.96 -2.24 20.88
CA ALA A 146 -14.39 -2.01 20.68
C ALA A 146 -14.75 -1.62 19.23
N ALA A 147 -13.91 -0.82 18.56
CA ALA A 147 -14.12 -0.45 17.16
C ALA A 147 -13.88 -1.64 16.23
N TYR A 148 -12.85 -2.43 16.53
CA TYR A 148 -12.50 -3.65 15.82
C TYR A 148 -13.65 -4.69 15.89
N ASP A 149 -14.10 -5.05 17.08
CA ASP A 149 -15.21 -6.00 17.27
C ASP A 149 -16.51 -5.49 16.63
N TYR A 150 -16.74 -4.17 16.65
CA TYR A 150 -17.89 -3.57 15.98
C TYR A 150 -17.80 -3.71 14.46
N ALA A 151 -16.62 -3.50 13.88
CA ALA A 151 -16.37 -3.66 12.44
C ALA A 151 -16.62 -5.11 12.01
N LEU A 152 -16.09 -6.10 12.71
CA LEU A 152 -16.32 -7.52 12.42
C LEU A 152 -17.81 -7.90 12.45
N GLY A 153 -18.62 -7.24 13.27
CA GLY A 153 -20.06 -7.47 13.35
C GLY A 153 -20.88 -6.74 12.29
N HIS A 154 -20.30 -5.83 11.51
CA HIS A 154 -21.02 -4.94 10.59
C HIS A 154 -20.29 -4.77 9.25
N GLN A 155 -20.67 -5.54 8.24
CA GLN A 155 -20.01 -5.60 6.94
C GLN A 155 -19.68 -4.23 6.35
N THR A 156 -20.61 -3.27 6.34
CA THR A 156 -20.36 -1.93 5.78
C THR A 156 -19.27 -1.18 6.54
N VAL A 157 -19.14 -1.39 7.84
CA VAL A 157 -18.10 -0.76 8.66
C VAL A 157 -16.77 -1.43 8.40
N HIS A 158 -16.74 -2.75 8.24
CA HIS A 158 -15.57 -3.53 7.89
C HIS A 158 -15.05 -3.14 6.47
N ASP A 159 -15.94 -2.97 5.49
CA ASP A 159 -15.59 -2.46 4.17
C ASP A 159 -14.99 -1.05 4.24
N LEU A 160 -15.50 -0.19 5.13
CA LEU A 160 -14.97 1.15 5.36
C LEU A 160 -13.58 1.11 6.03
N GLU A 161 -13.36 0.19 6.96
CA GLU A 161 -12.05 -0.09 7.54
C GLU A 161 -11.03 -0.43 6.45
N HIS A 162 -11.32 -1.43 5.61
CA HIS A 162 -10.46 -1.85 4.51
C HIS A 162 -10.18 -0.69 3.53
N LEU A 163 -11.22 0.06 3.13
CA LEU A 163 -11.06 1.22 2.26
C LEU A 163 -10.15 2.29 2.90
N SER A 164 -10.30 2.53 4.19
CA SER A 164 -9.49 3.52 4.92
C SER A 164 -8.00 3.12 4.93
N PHE A 165 -7.69 1.84 5.12
CA PHE A 165 -6.32 1.32 5.06
C PHE A 165 -5.72 1.44 3.67
N ILE A 166 -6.47 1.08 2.62
CA ILE A 166 -6.03 1.22 1.22
C ILE A 166 -5.69 2.69 0.92
N LEU A 167 -6.58 3.62 1.28
CA LEU A 167 -6.38 5.05 1.02
C LEU A 167 -5.22 5.62 1.83
N ALA A 168 -5.12 5.29 3.12
CA ALA A 168 -4.02 5.72 3.97
C ALA A 168 -2.66 5.19 3.46
N GLY A 169 -2.61 3.91 3.06
CA GLY A 169 -1.42 3.30 2.45
C GLY A 169 -1.01 4.01 1.16
N LEU A 170 -1.96 4.26 0.25
CA LEU A 170 -1.66 5.02 -0.97
C LEU A 170 -1.08 6.41 -0.65
N LEU A 171 -1.65 7.12 0.34
CA LEU A 171 -1.16 8.45 0.73
C LEU A 171 0.28 8.41 1.24
N VAL A 172 0.65 7.47 2.09
CA VAL A 172 2.02 7.38 2.63
C VAL A 172 3.00 6.91 1.56
N TRP A 173 2.65 5.92 0.74
CA TRP A 173 3.51 5.45 -0.35
C TRP A 173 3.72 6.50 -1.45
N MET A 174 2.75 7.40 -1.67
CA MET A 174 2.93 8.57 -2.54
C MET A 174 4.00 9.53 -2.02
N GLN A 175 4.25 9.61 -0.70
CA GLN A 175 5.35 10.42 -0.13
C GLN A 175 6.69 9.70 -0.27
N ILE A 176 6.72 8.40 0.01
CA ILE A 176 7.94 7.58 0.00
C ILE A 176 8.50 7.45 -1.42
N VAL A 177 7.67 7.05 -2.39
CA VAL A 177 8.08 6.80 -3.78
C VAL A 177 8.17 8.08 -4.61
N ASP A 178 7.32 9.07 -4.31
CA ASP A 178 7.16 10.32 -5.07
C ASP A 178 6.97 10.08 -6.58
N PRO A 179 5.91 9.36 -6.99
CA PRO A 179 5.73 8.93 -8.37
C PRO A 179 5.58 10.09 -9.35
N ALA A 180 5.10 11.24 -8.88
CA ALA A 180 4.94 12.47 -9.67
C ALA A 180 6.20 13.35 -9.70
N ARG A 181 7.28 12.95 -9.01
CA ARG A 181 8.54 13.71 -8.88
C ARG A 181 8.32 15.15 -8.40
N ARG A 182 7.44 15.33 -7.43
CA ARG A 182 7.15 16.65 -6.85
C ARG A 182 8.23 17.16 -5.91
N HIS A 183 9.17 16.30 -5.51
CA HIS A 183 10.30 16.58 -4.61
C HIS A 183 9.90 17.26 -3.29
N ARG A 184 8.71 16.91 -2.77
CA ARG A 184 8.22 17.47 -1.50
C ARG A 184 9.09 17.10 -0.31
N LEU A 185 9.72 15.93 -0.36
CA LEU A 185 10.66 15.43 0.64
C LEU A 185 12.01 15.16 -0.03
N ARG A 186 13.08 15.61 0.60
CA ARG A 186 14.45 15.20 0.27
C ARG A 186 14.62 13.71 0.64
N VAL A 187 15.65 13.05 0.14
CA VAL A 187 15.88 11.61 0.42
C VAL A 187 16.03 11.35 1.92
N SER A 188 16.81 12.19 2.62
CA SER A 188 16.95 12.09 4.09
C SER A 188 15.60 12.25 4.82
N GLN A 189 14.76 13.17 4.36
CA GLN A 189 13.40 13.36 4.92
C GLN A 189 12.49 12.17 4.63
N ARG A 190 12.62 11.52 3.46
CA ARG A 190 11.88 10.28 3.16
C ARG A 190 12.30 9.15 4.08
N ILE A 191 13.60 9.00 4.32
CA ILE A 191 14.12 8.01 5.27
C ILE A 191 13.57 8.31 6.67
N GLY A 192 13.64 9.57 7.13
CA GLY A 192 13.04 9.97 8.41
C GLY A 192 11.54 9.70 8.48
N TYR A 193 10.81 9.94 7.39
CA TYR A 193 9.37 9.64 7.28
C TYR A 193 9.09 8.13 7.40
N MET A 194 9.90 7.30 6.73
CA MET A 194 9.80 5.83 6.83
C MET A 194 10.12 5.33 8.23
N LEU A 195 11.15 5.88 8.88
CA LEU A 195 11.48 5.53 10.27
C LEU A 195 10.36 5.94 11.24
N ALA A 196 9.71 7.08 11.00
CA ALA A 196 8.56 7.51 11.80
C ALA A 196 7.34 6.59 11.62
N LEU A 197 7.05 6.16 10.38
CA LEU A 197 5.99 5.15 10.11
C LEU A 197 6.31 3.82 10.80
N PHE A 198 7.54 3.34 10.65
CA PHE A 198 7.98 2.11 11.29
C PHE A 198 7.88 2.22 12.83
N GLY A 199 8.34 3.32 13.42
CA GLY A 199 8.26 3.52 14.86
C GLY A 199 6.82 3.53 15.38
N ALA A 200 5.90 4.20 14.68
CA ALA A 200 4.50 4.23 15.05
C ALA A 200 3.83 2.84 14.93
N GLY A 201 4.09 2.11 13.85
CA GLY A 201 3.59 0.75 13.67
C GLY A 201 4.21 -0.25 14.66
N ALA A 202 5.51 -0.09 14.97
CA ALA A 202 6.20 -0.93 15.95
C ALA A 202 5.62 -0.77 17.37
N VAL A 203 5.14 0.43 17.74
CA VAL A 203 4.43 0.64 19.01
C VAL A 203 3.16 -0.22 19.06
N LEU A 204 2.34 -0.19 18.02
CA LEU A 204 1.12 -0.98 17.96
C LEU A 204 1.42 -2.49 17.94
N SER A 205 2.35 -2.91 17.09
CA SER A 205 2.79 -4.32 17.04
C SER A 205 3.33 -4.78 18.39
N GLY A 206 4.10 -3.92 19.06
CA GLY A 206 4.62 -4.17 20.40
C GLY A 206 3.51 -4.34 21.45
N LEU A 207 2.46 -3.55 21.38
CA LEU A 207 1.29 -3.70 22.26
C LEU A 207 0.65 -5.08 22.08
N LEU A 208 0.49 -5.56 20.84
CA LEU A 208 -0.07 -6.88 20.55
C LEU A 208 0.84 -8.02 21.04
N VAL A 209 2.14 -7.90 20.82
CA VAL A 209 3.12 -8.96 21.18
C VAL A 209 3.36 -9.04 22.69
N LEU A 210 3.42 -7.88 23.36
CA LEU A 210 3.81 -7.80 24.78
C LEU A 210 2.61 -7.84 25.74
N SER A 211 1.39 -7.77 25.24
CA SER A 211 0.20 -7.89 26.09
C SER A 211 0.17 -9.22 26.82
N PRO A 212 -0.10 -9.25 28.13
CA PRO A 212 -0.19 -10.48 28.93
C PRO A 212 -1.47 -11.27 28.68
N ALA A 213 -2.47 -10.68 28.02
CA ALA A 213 -3.78 -11.26 27.74
C ALA A 213 -4.29 -10.88 26.36
N PRO A 214 -5.19 -11.67 25.75
CA PRO A 214 -5.85 -11.30 24.50
C PRO A 214 -6.62 -9.99 24.65
N LEU A 215 -6.41 -9.06 23.71
CA LEU A 215 -7.04 -7.73 23.69
C LEU A 215 -8.37 -7.73 22.94
N TYR A 216 -8.58 -8.69 22.03
CA TYR A 216 -9.75 -8.75 21.16
C TYR A 216 -10.69 -9.87 21.56
N PRO A 217 -11.85 -9.53 22.20
CA PRO A 217 -12.86 -10.51 22.62
C PRO A 217 -13.37 -11.39 21.50
N ALA A 218 -13.48 -10.88 20.27
CA ALA A 218 -13.95 -11.64 19.11
C ALA A 218 -13.14 -12.94 18.89
N TYR A 219 -11.83 -12.95 19.16
CA TYR A 219 -10.98 -14.12 19.03
C TYR A 219 -10.69 -14.85 20.34
N ALA A 220 -11.08 -14.29 21.49
CA ALA A 220 -10.86 -14.90 22.80
C ALA A 220 -11.86 -16.00 23.13
N GLY A 221 -13.00 -16.07 22.43
CA GLY A 221 -14.08 -17.01 22.68
C GLY A 221 -13.70 -18.47 22.46
N GLY A 222 -14.50 -19.40 23.03
CA GLY A 222 -14.26 -20.86 22.99
C GLY A 222 -14.63 -21.56 21.67
N GLY A 223 -14.71 -20.85 20.54
CA GLY A 223 -15.02 -21.42 19.20
C GLY A 223 -14.00 -22.41 18.69
N ALA A 224 -14.25 -23.00 17.51
CA ALA A 224 -13.34 -23.94 16.85
C ALA A 224 -12.03 -23.22 16.53
N ARG A 225 -10.94 -23.64 17.16
CA ARG A 225 -9.62 -23.06 16.96
C ARG A 225 -8.95 -23.63 15.73
N LEU A 226 -8.66 -22.77 14.78
CA LEU A 226 -7.91 -23.16 13.60
C LEU A 226 -6.47 -23.48 14.00
N LEU A 227 -5.97 -24.64 13.55
CA LEU A 227 -4.60 -25.13 13.83
C LEU A 227 -4.27 -25.29 15.34
N GLY A 228 -5.27 -25.25 16.23
CA GLY A 228 -5.06 -25.33 17.69
C GLY A 228 -4.35 -24.12 18.32
N ILE A 229 -4.26 -22.99 17.60
CA ILE A 229 -3.55 -21.79 18.06
C ILE A 229 -4.36 -21.10 19.16
N MET A 230 -3.72 -20.83 20.30
CA MET A 230 -4.34 -20.16 21.44
C MET A 230 -4.49 -18.64 21.15
N PRO A 231 -5.55 -17.96 21.65
CA PRO A 231 -5.81 -16.56 21.34
C PRO A 231 -4.64 -15.61 21.60
N LEU A 232 -3.92 -15.77 22.70
CA LEU A 232 -2.77 -14.95 23.03
C LEU A 232 -1.61 -15.17 22.03
N ARG A 233 -1.39 -16.42 21.63
CA ARG A 233 -0.36 -16.75 20.61
C ARG A 233 -0.74 -16.20 19.26
N ASP A 234 -1.99 -16.27 18.87
CA ASP A 234 -2.49 -15.69 17.63
C ASP A 234 -2.32 -14.17 17.61
N GLN A 235 -2.64 -13.50 18.71
CA GLN A 235 -2.39 -12.06 18.85
C GLN A 235 -0.91 -11.70 18.75
N GLN A 236 -0.03 -12.49 19.37
CA GLN A 236 1.42 -12.30 19.22
C GLN A 236 1.89 -12.47 17.77
N LEU A 237 1.37 -13.49 17.07
CA LEU A 237 1.62 -13.70 15.65
C LEU A 237 1.11 -12.52 14.81
N ALA A 238 -0.06 -11.98 15.11
CA ALA A 238 -0.61 -10.80 14.46
C ALA A 238 0.34 -9.60 14.56
N GLY A 239 0.86 -9.30 15.74
CA GLY A 239 1.86 -8.25 15.93
C GLY A 239 3.18 -8.53 15.19
N ILE A 240 3.63 -9.79 15.14
CA ILE A 240 4.82 -10.19 14.38
C ILE A 240 4.61 -10.00 12.88
N VAL A 241 3.44 -10.37 12.34
CA VAL A 241 3.09 -10.17 10.92
C VAL A 241 3.19 -8.69 10.55
N MET A 242 2.61 -7.80 11.38
CA MET A 242 2.64 -6.36 11.12
C MET A 242 4.05 -5.78 11.12
N VAL A 243 4.89 -6.11 12.11
CA VAL A 243 6.26 -5.59 12.16
C VAL A 243 7.16 -6.19 11.10
N ALA A 244 6.98 -7.47 10.78
CA ALA A 244 7.78 -8.14 9.74
C ALA A 244 7.50 -7.56 8.35
N GLU A 245 6.24 -7.29 8.04
CA GLU A 245 5.86 -6.65 6.79
C GLU A 245 6.46 -5.26 6.67
N GLN A 246 6.34 -4.41 7.71
CA GLN A 246 6.94 -3.07 7.72
C GLN A 246 8.47 -3.11 7.57
N LEU A 247 9.14 -4.05 8.22
CA LEU A 247 10.59 -4.25 8.06
C LEU A 247 10.95 -4.58 6.61
N LEU A 248 10.17 -5.45 5.96
CA LEU A 248 10.40 -5.82 4.57
C LEU A 248 10.10 -4.64 3.62
N GLY A 249 8.93 -4.05 3.72
CA GLY A 249 8.47 -2.99 2.81
C GLY A 249 9.33 -1.73 2.93
N LEU A 250 9.40 -1.16 4.13
CA LEU A 250 10.16 0.06 4.38
C LEU A 250 11.67 -0.18 4.32
N GLY A 251 12.14 -1.35 4.78
CA GLY A 251 13.55 -1.74 4.74
C GLY A 251 14.08 -1.85 3.32
N LEU A 252 13.37 -2.55 2.42
CA LEU A 252 13.74 -2.66 1.00
C LEU A 252 13.71 -1.31 0.30
N CYS A 253 12.69 -0.48 0.56
CA CYS A 253 12.60 0.85 -0.01
C CYS A 253 13.73 1.77 0.50
N GLY A 254 14.02 1.75 1.80
CA GLY A 254 15.13 2.49 2.40
C GLY A 254 16.47 2.08 1.82
N TRP A 255 16.72 0.80 1.70
CA TRP A 255 17.92 0.27 1.04
C TRP A 255 18.06 0.77 -0.38
N PHE A 256 16.99 0.68 -1.18
CA PHE A 256 16.99 1.17 -2.56
C PHE A 256 17.29 2.68 -2.64
N LEU A 257 16.69 3.49 -1.77
CA LEU A 257 16.95 4.93 -1.70
C LEU A 257 18.41 5.23 -1.33
N LEU A 258 18.99 4.49 -0.39
CA LEU A 258 20.41 4.64 0.00
C LEU A 258 21.34 4.25 -1.16
N CYS A 259 21.10 3.12 -1.81
CA CYS A 259 21.90 2.68 -2.96
C CYS A 259 21.88 3.71 -4.10
N THR A 260 20.73 4.34 -4.37
CA THR A 260 20.61 5.36 -5.41
C THR A 260 21.36 6.66 -5.07
N GLN A 261 21.60 6.95 -3.80
CA GLN A 261 22.41 8.09 -3.38
C GLN A 261 23.92 7.82 -3.47
N VAL A 262 24.35 6.58 -3.25
CA VAL A 262 25.75 6.17 -3.31
C VAL A 262 26.26 6.06 -4.76
N SER A 263 25.39 5.67 -5.69
CA SER A 263 25.70 5.42 -7.10
C SER A 263 26.00 6.66 -7.99
N PRO A 264 25.61 7.92 -7.66
CA PRO A 264 25.93 9.07 -8.53
C PRO A 264 27.42 9.35 -8.70
N ARG A 265 28.29 8.79 -7.83
CA ARG A 265 29.75 8.99 -7.90
C ARG A 265 30.45 8.10 -8.92
N LEU A 266 29.72 7.17 -9.56
CA LEU A 266 30.27 6.23 -10.54
C LEU A 266 29.79 6.47 -11.99
N SER A 267 29.05 7.55 -12.26
CA SER A 267 28.77 7.93 -13.66
C SER A 267 30.08 8.38 -14.28
N PRO A 268 30.56 7.73 -15.37
CA PRO A 268 31.75 8.18 -16.06
C PRO A 268 31.49 9.60 -16.56
N VAL A 269 32.37 10.51 -16.16
CA VAL A 269 32.48 11.85 -16.74
C VAL A 269 32.49 11.68 -18.26
N ARG A 270 31.38 12.01 -18.92
CA ARG A 270 31.39 12.21 -20.37
C ARG A 270 32.40 13.33 -20.63
N ARG A 271 33.64 12.96 -20.93
CA ARG A 271 34.60 13.86 -21.56
C ARG A 271 33.89 14.44 -22.77
N ARG A 272 33.50 15.68 -22.71
CA ARG A 272 33.20 16.48 -23.87
C ARG A 272 34.55 16.60 -24.59
N LEU A 273 34.72 15.81 -25.62
CA LEU A 273 35.73 16.09 -26.65
C LEU A 273 35.21 17.38 -27.30
N ALA A 274 35.82 18.47 -26.94
CA ALA A 274 35.70 19.71 -27.69
C ALA A 274 36.24 19.43 -29.10
N PRO A 275 35.54 19.82 -30.20
CA PRO A 275 36.12 19.77 -31.51
C PRO A 275 37.32 20.71 -31.53
N ALA A 276 38.48 20.17 -31.85
CA ALA A 276 39.65 20.96 -32.16
C ALA A 276 39.32 21.84 -33.36
N THR A 277 39.33 23.13 -33.15
CA THR A 277 39.37 24.13 -34.22
C THR A 277 40.64 23.88 -35.02
N LEU A 278 40.53 23.37 -36.24
CA LEU A 278 41.56 23.47 -37.24
C LEU A 278 41.47 24.87 -37.85
N GLU A 279 42.37 25.72 -37.42
CA GLU A 279 42.82 26.86 -38.21
C GLU A 279 43.60 26.31 -39.42
N ARG A 280 43.11 26.59 -40.62
CA ARG A 280 43.90 27.12 -41.79
C ARG A 280 42.92 27.44 -42.92
#